data_b842a9ce026069de3e4ce29518d9cea0
#
_entry.id   b842a9ce026069de3e4ce29518d9cea0
#
_cell.length_a   1.000
_cell.length_b   1.000
_cell.length_c   1.000
_cell.angle_alpha   90.00
_cell.angle_beta   90.00
_cell.angle_gamma   90.00
#
_symmetry.space_group_name_H-M   'P 1'
#
loop_
_entity.id
_entity.type
_entity.pdbx_description
1 polymer ?
#
loop_
_entity_poly.entity_id
_entity_poly.type
_entity_poly.pdbx_seq_one_letter_code
_entity_poly.pdbx_strand_id
1 'polypeptide(L)'
;MPAQGRPSDDASDEDLMLAYAGGSAASFDRLYARHKGPVYRYVLRHCGNAATADELFQDVWTNVIRARATYVPTAKFTTWLYTLAHHRLVDHWRLSGQAGFVSIDDDDDDAPRERVLAIHGSR
;
A
#
# COMPACT_ATOMS: atom_id res chain seq x y z
N MET A 1 -1.49 -23.70 19.60
CA MET A 1 -1.55 -23.33 19.11
C MET A 1 -2.22 -23.21 18.21
N PRO A 2 -2.69 -23.32 18.13
CA PRO A 2 -3.44 -23.37 17.17
C PRO A 2 -3.56 -22.25 16.47
N ALA A 3 -3.44 -21.40 16.80
CA ALA A 3 -3.57 -20.33 16.10
C ALA A 3 -2.82 -20.20 14.89
N GLN A 4 -2.18 -21.19 14.49
CA GLN A 4 -1.50 -21.08 13.40
C GLN A 4 -2.27 -20.79 12.33
N GLY A 5 -2.39 -20.08 11.50
CA GLY A 5 -3.09 -19.79 10.34
C GLY A 5 -4.30 -18.98 10.54
N ARG A 6 -4.67 -18.70 11.77
CA ARG A 6 -5.83 -17.92 11.98
C ARG A 6 -5.48 -16.68 12.70
N PRO A 7 -5.22 -15.58 12.01
CA PRO A 7 -4.83 -14.36 12.67
C PRO A 7 -5.96 -13.77 13.47
N SER A 8 -5.63 -13.11 14.51
CA SER A 8 -6.59 -12.45 15.35
C SER A 8 -7.01 -11.16 14.71
N ASP A 9 -8.22 -10.75 14.93
CA ASP A 9 -8.67 -9.47 14.43
C ASP A 9 -7.95 -8.35 15.10
N ASP A 10 -7.35 -8.61 16.27
CA ASP A 10 -6.63 -7.59 16.97
C ASP A 10 -5.18 -7.51 16.57
N ALA A 11 -4.70 -8.38 15.75
CA ALA A 11 -3.29 -8.36 15.37
C ALA A 11 -2.95 -7.06 14.67
N SER A 12 -1.76 -6.56 14.91
CA SER A 12 -1.34 -5.35 14.25
C SER A 12 -1.09 -5.62 12.78
N ASP A 13 -1.14 -4.60 11.99
CA ASP A 13 -0.85 -4.75 10.56
C ASP A 13 0.55 -5.31 10.37
N GLU A 14 1.50 -4.86 11.20
CA GLU A 14 2.87 -5.32 11.07
C GLU A 14 2.98 -6.80 11.39
N ASP A 15 2.27 -7.25 12.40
CA ASP A 15 2.28 -8.66 12.72
C ASP A 15 1.64 -9.49 11.63
N LEU A 16 0.57 -8.97 11.05
CA LEU A 16 -0.07 -9.68 9.96
C LEU A 16 0.86 -9.80 8.76
N MET A 17 1.57 -8.72 8.48
CA MET A 17 2.47 -8.74 7.33
C MET A 17 3.63 -9.72 7.56
N LEU A 18 4.15 -9.75 8.77
CA LEU A 18 5.21 -10.70 9.07
C LEU A 18 4.71 -12.14 9.00
N ALA A 19 3.50 -12.38 9.46
CA ALA A 19 2.92 -13.71 9.37
C ALA A 19 2.71 -14.10 7.91
N TYR A 20 2.29 -13.16 7.10
CA TYR A 20 2.11 -13.43 5.67
C TYR A 20 3.47 -13.76 5.04
N ALA A 21 4.49 -13.02 5.38
CA ALA A 21 5.82 -13.29 4.86
C ALA A 21 6.28 -14.69 5.25
N GLY A 22 5.80 -15.16 6.38
CA GLY A 22 6.12 -16.50 6.82
C GLY A 22 5.21 -17.58 6.27
N GLY A 23 4.27 -17.22 5.43
CA GLY A 23 3.44 -18.20 4.76
C GLY A 23 1.96 -18.18 5.08
N SER A 24 1.49 -17.25 5.90
CA SER A 24 0.09 -17.24 6.28
C SER A 24 -0.76 -16.44 5.31
N ALA A 25 -1.40 -17.14 4.39
CA ALA A 25 -2.30 -16.47 3.46
C ALA A 25 -3.48 -15.82 4.17
N ALA A 26 -3.92 -16.40 5.28
CA ALA A 26 -5.01 -15.81 6.02
C ALA A 26 -4.65 -14.44 6.56
N SER A 27 -3.39 -14.24 6.90
CA SER A 27 -2.95 -12.93 7.37
C SER A 27 -3.01 -11.90 6.26
N PHE A 28 -2.68 -12.29 5.04
CA PHE A 28 -2.80 -11.39 3.91
C PHE A 28 -4.27 -11.02 3.71
N ASP A 29 -5.17 -11.98 3.82
CA ASP A 29 -6.58 -11.71 3.65
C ASP A 29 -7.07 -10.68 4.65
N ARG A 30 -6.54 -10.74 5.88
CA ARG A 30 -6.91 -9.76 6.86
C ARG A 30 -6.40 -8.38 6.52
N LEU A 31 -5.17 -8.28 6.08
CA LEU A 31 -4.60 -7.00 5.69
C LEU A 31 -5.41 -6.41 4.54
N TYR A 32 -5.72 -7.24 3.58
CA TYR A 32 -6.46 -6.78 2.42
C TYR A 32 -7.83 -6.28 2.86
N ALA A 33 -8.52 -7.02 3.70
CA ALA A 33 -9.84 -6.61 4.15
C ALA A 33 -9.80 -5.29 4.89
N ARG A 34 -8.76 -5.06 5.67
CA ARG A 34 -8.65 -3.81 6.43
C ARG A 34 -8.39 -2.62 5.55
N HIS A 35 -7.58 -2.81 4.53
CA HIS A 35 -7.06 -1.66 3.80
C HIS A 35 -7.57 -1.47 2.39
N LYS A 36 -8.29 -2.43 1.84
CA LYS A 36 -8.70 -2.31 0.44
C LYS A 36 -9.54 -1.07 0.17
N GLY A 37 -10.47 -0.77 1.05
CA GLY A 37 -11.33 0.39 0.83
C GLY A 37 -10.56 1.69 0.85
N PRO A 38 -9.83 1.96 1.93
CA PRO A 38 -9.07 3.20 2.00
C PRO A 38 -8.04 3.33 0.90
N VAL A 39 -7.36 2.24 0.54
CA VAL A 39 -6.35 2.31 -0.52
C VAL A 39 -7.03 2.60 -1.85
N TYR A 40 -8.16 1.96 -2.13
CA TYR A 40 -8.84 2.20 -3.38
C TYR A 40 -9.28 3.66 -3.47
N ARG A 41 -9.82 4.20 -2.39
CA ARG A 41 -10.26 5.60 -2.39
C ARG A 41 -9.09 6.55 -2.58
N TYR A 42 -7.96 6.21 -1.98
CA TYR A 42 -6.78 7.03 -2.14
C TYR A 42 -6.34 7.05 -3.61
N VAL A 43 -6.27 5.88 -4.22
CA VAL A 43 -5.84 5.79 -5.61
C VAL A 43 -6.84 6.50 -6.52
N LEU A 44 -8.13 6.26 -6.29
CA LEU A 44 -9.15 6.87 -7.14
C LEU A 44 -9.12 8.39 -7.04
N ARG A 45 -8.94 8.90 -5.84
CA ARG A 45 -8.91 10.34 -5.64
C ARG A 45 -7.77 10.97 -6.42
N HIS A 46 -6.65 10.28 -6.47
CA HIS A 46 -5.49 10.84 -7.14
C HIS A 46 -5.44 10.60 -8.64
N CYS A 47 -6.08 9.59 -9.15
CA CYS A 47 -6.06 9.38 -10.59
C CYS A 47 -7.35 9.83 -11.28
N GLY A 48 -8.43 9.94 -10.54
CA GLY A 48 -9.66 10.52 -11.07
C GLY A 48 -10.44 9.68 -12.07
N ASN A 49 -10.10 8.42 -12.20
CA ASN A 49 -10.74 7.58 -13.19
C ASN A 49 -10.85 6.16 -12.66
N ALA A 50 -12.05 5.60 -12.64
CA ALA A 50 -12.25 4.31 -12.01
C ALA A 50 -11.52 3.17 -12.69
N ALA A 51 -11.49 3.18 -14.01
CA ALA A 51 -10.80 2.10 -14.71
C ALA A 51 -9.31 2.13 -14.41
N THR A 52 -8.73 3.31 -14.38
CA THR A 52 -7.33 3.44 -14.05
C THR A 52 -7.09 3.09 -12.58
N ALA A 53 -8.00 3.50 -11.72
CA ALA A 53 -7.86 3.19 -10.30
C ALA A 53 -7.85 1.69 -10.08
N ASP A 54 -8.65 0.94 -10.80
CA ASP A 54 -8.68 -0.50 -10.67
C ASP A 54 -7.34 -1.10 -11.02
N GLU A 55 -6.74 -0.65 -12.10
CA GLU A 55 -5.46 -1.14 -12.52
C GLU A 55 -4.38 -0.81 -11.50
N LEU A 56 -4.34 0.43 -11.06
CA LEU A 56 -3.32 0.85 -10.12
C LEU A 56 -3.50 0.16 -8.77
N PHE A 57 -4.75 -0.02 -8.37
CA PHE A 57 -5.05 -0.67 -7.12
C PHE A 57 -4.52 -2.11 -7.13
N GLN A 58 -4.74 -2.82 -8.22
CA GLN A 58 -4.24 -4.17 -8.33
C GLN A 58 -2.73 -4.21 -8.30
N ASP A 59 -2.10 -3.24 -8.94
CA ASP A 59 -0.65 -3.19 -8.96
C ASP A 59 -0.08 -2.93 -7.57
N VAL A 60 -0.76 -2.12 -6.77
CA VAL A 60 -0.30 -1.86 -5.41
C VAL A 60 -0.28 -3.17 -4.62
N TRP A 61 -1.37 -3.92 -4.70
CA TRP A 61 -1.42 -5.17 -3.94
C TRP A 61 -0.49 -6.22 -4.49
N THR A 62 -0.27 -6.24 -5.79
CA THR A 62 0.73 -7.12 -6.38
C THR A 62 2.10 -6.79 -5.82
N ASN A 63 2.39 -5.50 -5.65
CA ASN A 63 3.67 -5.11 -5.08
C ASN A 63 3.79 -5.49 -3.61
N VAL A 64 2.69 -5.46 -2.88
CA VAL A 64 2.70 -5.93 -1.49
C VAL A 64 3.11 -7.42 -1.49
N ILE A 65 2.51 -8.19 -2.37
CA ILE A 65 2.79 -9.61 -2.44
C ILE A 65 4.24 -9.85 -2.79
N ARG A 66 4.75 -9.12 -3.77
CA ARG A 66 6.12 -9.30 -4.20
C ARG A 66 7.11 -8.93 -3.13
N ALA A 67 6.78 -7.93 -2.34
CA ALA A 67 7.72 -7.42 -1.36
C ALA A 67 7.64 -8.12 -0.02
N ARG A 68 6.77 -9.10 0.10
CA ARG A 68 6.54 -9.69 1.43
C ARG A 68 7.81 -10.25 2.06
N ALA A 69 8.68 -10.79 1.24
CA ALA A 69 9.87 -11.44 1.77
C ALA A 69 10.92 -10.44 2.26
N THR A 70 10.82 -9.20 1.80
CA THR A 70 11.79 -8.21 2.18
C THR A 70 11.21 -7.16 3.12
N TYR A 71 9.96 -7.33 3.50
CA TYR A 71 9.33 -6.36 4.38
C TYR A 71 10.00 -6.35 5.76
N VAL A 72 10.29 -5.19 6.26
CA VAL A 72 10.87 -5.03 7.58
C VAL A 72 10.04 -3.97 8.29
N PRO A 73 9.55 -4.25 9.47
CA PRO A 73 8.64 -3.32 10.15
C PRO A 73 9.37 -2.17 10.83
N THR A 74 10.12 -1.40 10.09
CA THR A 74 10.83 -0.27 10.64
C THR A 74 9.95 0.96 10.71
N ALA A 75 8.77 0.90 10.10
CA ALA A 75 7.82 1.98 10.15
C ALA A 75 6.46 1.34 10.18
N LYS A 76 5.43 2.14 10.32
CA LYS A 76 4.10 1.58 10.32
C LYS A 76 3.80 0.94 8.98
N PHE A 77 3.03 -0.13 9.03
CA PHE A 77 2.64 -0.81 7.80
C PHE A 77 1.92 0.16 6.85
N THR A 78 1.05 1.01 7.38
CA THR A 78 0.31 1.92 6.52
C THR A 78 1.24 2.90 5.82
N THR A 79 2.30 3.34 6.48
CA THR A 79 3.27 4.20 5.84
C THR A 79 3.88 3.49 4.64
N TRP A 80 4.27 2.25 4.84
CA TRP A 80 4.88 1.46 3.78
C TRP A 80 3.88 1.20 2.64
N LEU A 81 2.65 0.86 3.00
CA LEU A 81 1.63 0.56 2.01
C LEU A 81 1.32 1.77 1.14
N TYR A 82 1.14 2.92 1.76
CA TYR A 82 0.81 4.11 0.98
C TYR A 82 2.01 4.62 0.18
N THR A 83 3.21 4.28 0.61
CA THR A 83 4.38 4.58 -0.20
C THR A 83 4.34 3.78 -1.49
N LEU A 84 3.93 2.52 -1.43
CA LEU A 84 3.80 1.73 -2.65
C LEU A 84 2.74 2.32 -3.55
N ALA A 85 1.63 2.75 -2.97
CA ALA A 85 0.56 3.34 -3.76
C ALA A 85 1.02 4.63 -4.42
N HIS A 86 1.75 5.44 -3.68
CA HIS A 86 2.23 6.70 -4.22
C HIS A 86 3.22 6.47 -5.36
N HIS A 87 4.13 5.53 -5.18
CA HIS A 87 5.07 5.24 -6.25
C HIS A 87 4.35 4.80 -7.52
N ARG A 88 3.31 4.01 -7.37
CA ARG A 88 2.59 3.55 -8.54
C ARG A 88 1.85 4.70 -9.22
N LEU A 89 1.30 5.62 -8.43
CA LEU A 89 0.64 6.78 -8.99
C LEU A 89 1.63 7.66 -9.74
N VAL A 90 2.80 7.87 -9.17
CA VAL A 90 3.80 8.67 -9.82
C VAL A 90 4.23 8.04 -11.13
N ASP A 91 4.42 6.73 -11.13
CA ASP A 91 4.80 6.05 -12.35
C ASP A 91 3.72 6.20 -13.41
N HIS A 92 2.47 6.11 -13.00
CA HIS A 92 1.38 6.26 -13.94
C HIS A 92 1.39 7.66 -14.54
N TRP A 93 1.55 8.68 -13.73
CA TRP A 93 1.53 10.04 -14.24
C TRP A 93 2.71 10.30 -15.18
N ARG A 94 3.87 9.76 -14.84
CA ARG A 94 5.02 9.93 -15.70
C ARG A 94 4.81 9.29 -17.05
N LEU A 95 4.27 8.08 -17.04
CA LEU A 95 4.08 7.37 -18.29
C LEU A 95 2.98 7.99 -19.11
N SER A 96 2.01 8.61 -18.49
CA SER A 96 0.92 9.19 -19.24
C SER A 96 1.20 10.63 -19.65
N GLY A 97 2.30 11.17 -19.21
CA GLY A 97 2.63 12.52 -19.57
C GLY A 97 1.90 13.60 -18.81
N GLN A 98 1.30 13.24 -17.70
CA GLN A 98 0.56 14.23 -16.94
C GLN A 98 1.44 14.88 -15.95
N ALA A 99 2.22 15.77 -16.41
CA ALA A 99 3.18 16.38 -15.57
C ALA A 99 2.61 17.25 -14.51
N GLY A 100 1.49 17.69 -14.67
CA GLY A 100 0.99 18.63 -13.72
C GLY A 100 0.22 18.04 -12.60
N PHE A 101 0.45 16.85 -12.29
CA PHE A 101 -0.34 16.24 -11.35
C PHE A 101 -0.20 16.92 -10.05
N VAL A 102 -1.14 16.74 -9.23
CA VAL A 102 -1.19 17.37 -8.03
C VAL A 102 -0.21 17.04 -7.07
N SER A 103 0.12 17.94 -6.28
CA SER A 103 1.01 17.72 -5.24
C SER A 103 0.44 16.80 -4.23
N ILE A 104 1.23 15.95 -3.73
CA ILE A 104 0.81 15.05 -2.72
C ILE A 104 0.45 15.80 -1.48
N ASP A 105 0.99 16.97 -1.31
CA ASP A 105 0.76 17.72 -0.14
C ASP A 105 -0.65 18.07 0.07
N ASP A 106 -1.39 18.23 -0.93
CA ASP A 106 -2.69 18.71 -0.77
C ASP A 106 -3.63 17.85 -0.09
N ASP A 107 -3.56 16.62 -0.21
CA ASP A 107 -4.61 15.86 0.23
C ASP A 107 -4.28 14.72 0.99
N ASP A 108 -3.13 14.63 1.47
CA ASP A 108 -2.78 13.51 2.05
C ASP A 108 -2.88 13.49 3.48
N ASP A 109 -4.04 13.43 4.00
CA ASP A 109 -4.20 13.30 5.38
C ASP A 109 -3.94 11.92 5.84
N ASP A 110 -4.01 10.99 4.96
CA ASP A 110 -3.90 9.62 5.35
C ASP A 110 -2.53 9.05 5.23
N ALA A 111 -1.72 9.57 4.39
CA ALA A 111 -0.40 9.01 4.14
C ALA A 111 0.67 9.96 4.58
N PRO A 112 1.68 9.48 5.25
CA PRO A 112 2.76 10.30 5.75
C PRO A 112 3.62 10.77 4.61
N ARG A 113 3.46 11.95 4.22
CA ARG A 113 4.14 12.48 3.05
C ARG A 113 5.64 12.47 3.12
N GLU A 114 6.18 12.74 4.27
CA GLU A 114 7.60 12.76 4.39
C GLU A 114 8.20 11.43 4.13
N ARG A 115 7.58 10.39 4.62
CA ARG A 115 8.13 9.11 4.42
C ARG A 115 7.99 8.69 3.00
N VAL A 116 6.92 9.07 2.38
CA VAL A 116 6.73 8.75 0.98
C VAL A 116 7.82 9.37 0.17
N LEU A 117 8.13 10.61 0.44
CA LEU A 117 9.16 11.29 -0.33
C LEU A 117 10.52 10.68 -0.09
N ALA A 118 10.80 10.32 1.13
CA ALA A 118 12.10 9.77 1.44
C ALA A 118 12.31 8.45 0.71
N ILE A 119 11.30 7.61 0.71
CA ILE A 119 11.46 6.34 0.06
C ILE A 119 11.55 6.51 -1.43
N HIS A 120 10.76 7.42 -1.95
CA HIS A 120 10.78 7.65 -3.37
C HIS A 120 12.15 8.14 -3.78
N GLY A 121 12.73 8.98 -3.00
CA GLY A 121 14.01 9.52 -3.32
C GLY A 121 15.12 8.50 -3.32
N SER A 122 14.92 7.41 -2.63
CA SER A 122 15.97 6.45 -2.57
C SER A 122 15.93 5.49 -3.71
N ARG A 123 15.02 5.62 -4.60
CA ARG A 123 15.05 4.74 -5.72
C ARG A 123 16.04 5.16 -6.70
#